data_a18bb754eff6cb7be1259e0d7d590d19
#
_entry.id   a18bb754eff6cb7be1259e0d7d590d19
#
_cell.length_a   1.000
_cell.length_b   1.000
_cell.length_c   1.000
_cell.angle_alpha   90.00
_cell.angle_beta   90.00
_cell.angle_gamma   90.00
#
_symmetry.space_group_name_H-M   'P 1'
#
loop_
_entity.id
_entity.type
_entity.pdbx_description
1 polymer ?
#
loop_
_entity_poly.entity_id
_entity_poly.type
_entity_poly.pdbx_seq_one_letter_code
_entity_poly.pdbx_strand_id
1 'polypeptide(L)'
;VLSGHTGLPNARLLTDLDKLQEGDQFYIHVLDEILAYEVDQIKVVEPDDISDIFIEEGEDYVTLVTCTPYGINSHRLLVRGTRVPYTEEKKEHQVKRQEESTWKQAYKEAIAEGVKWTLVGLAILAVLAGAGHLIGKAKKKSDKKKKGGSSA
;
A
#
# COMPACT_ATOMS: atom_id res chain seq x y z
N VAL A 1 18.75 16.67 -11.14
CA VAL A 1 18.39 15.72 -10.07
C VAL A 1 17.90 16.49 -8.86
N LEU A 2 16.78 16.06 -8.28
CA LEU A 2 16.23 16.60 -7.05
C LEU A 2 16.12 15.46 -6.01
N SER A 3 16.70 15.66 -4.84
CA SER A 3 16.65 14.66 -3.76
C SER A 3 15.84 15.16 -2.56
N GLY A 4 15.14 14.26 -1.92
CA GLY A 4 14.36 14.55 -0.72
C GLY A 4 14.19 13.33 0.16
N HIS A 5 13.93 13.58 1.45
CA HIS A 5 13.71 12.50 2.41
C HIS A 5 12.37 11.82 2.23
N THR A 6 12.35 10.53 2.62
CA THR A 6 11.13 9.76 2.86
C THR A 6 11.01 9.46 4.35
N GLY A 7 9.78 9.50 4.89
CA GLY A 7 9.51 9.08 6.27
C GLY A 7 9.89 10.06 7.38
N LEU A 8 10.01 11.36 7.10
CA LEU A 8 10.19 12.35 8.15
C LEU A 8 8.88 12.58 8.93
N PRO A 9 8.90 12.63 10.28
CA PRO A 9 7.69 12.78 11.10
C PRO A 9 6.91 14.08 10.84
N ASN A 10 7.62 15.16 10.48
CA ASN A 10 7.06 16.51 10.40
C ASN A 10 6.98 17.05 8.95
N ALA A 11 7.36 16.25 7.94
CA ALA A 11 7.34 16.71 6.55
C ALA A 11 7.15 15.53 5.59
N ARG A 12 6.19 15.62 4.69
CA ARG A 12 5.92 14.56 3.70
C ARG A 12 7.00 14.47 2.64
N LEU A 13 7.54 15.60 2.19
CA LEU A 13 8.56 15.68 1.12
C LEU A 13 8.30 14.66 -0.01
N LEU A 14 9.23 13.72 -0.24
CA LEU A 14 9.11 12.67 -1.25
C LEU A 14 8.59 11.33 -0.70
N THR A 15 7.87 11.33 0.42
CA THR A 15 7.37 10.11 1.07
C THR A 15 6.43 9.30 0.18
N ASP A 16 5.65 9.95 -0.67
CA ASP A 16 4.68 9.29 -1.56
C ASP A 16 5.22 9.08 -2.99
N LEU A 17 6.53 9.21 -3.20
CA LEU A 17 7.16 9.05 -4.51
C LEU A 17 6.99 7.63 -5.08
N ASP A 18 6.91 6.63 -4.21
CA ASP A 18 6.67 5.23 -4.53
C ASP A 18 5.28 4.92 -5.12
N LYS A 19 4.35 5.89 -5.04
CA LYS A 19 3.00 5.77 -5.60
C LYS A 19 2.90 6.19 -7.06
N LEU A 20 3.93 6.87 -7.58
CA LEU A 20 3.96 7.26 -8.98
C LEU A 20 4.17 6.05 -9.89
N GLN A 21 3.57 6.11 -11.07
CA GLN A 21 3.67 5.09 -12.12
C GLN A 21 4.18 5.74 -13.41
N GLU A 22 4.73 4.95 -14.31
CA GLU A 22 5.07 5.42 -15.65
C GLU A 22 3.83 5.99 -16.34
N GLY A 23 3.99 7.18 -16.96
CA GLY A 23 2.90 7.98 -17.56
C GLY A 23 2.21 8.96 -16.59
N ASP A 24 2.48 8.89 -15.28
CA ASP A 24 2.06 9.93 -14.35
C ASP A 24 2.89 11.20 -14.54
N GLN A 25 2.36 12.35 -14.14
CA GLN A 25 3.08 13.62 -14.24
C GLN A 25 3.41 14.17 -12.86
N PHE A 26 4.59 14.78 -12.74
CA PHE A 26 4.94 15.64 -11.61
C PHE A 26 5.31 17.04 -12.09
N TYR A 27 5.20 18.00 -11.18
CA TYR A 27 5.31 19.40 -11.51
C TYR A 27 6.36 20.06 -10.62
N ILE A 28 7.23 20.85 -11.26
CA ILE A 28 8.23 21.67 -10.57
C ILE A 28 7.84 23.13 -10.75
N HIS A 29 7.60 23.81 -9.64
CA HIS A 29 7.31 25.23 -9.62
C HIS A 29 8.61 26.01 -9.45
N VAL A 30 8.96 26.81 -10.44
CA VAL A 30 10.15 27.66 -10.43
C VAL A 30 9.71 29.10 -10.71
N LEU A 31 9.74 29.95 -9.68
CA LEU A 31 9.21 31.30 -9.78
C LEU A 31 7.77 31.32 -10.32
N ASP A 32 7.55 31.93 -11.47
CA ASP A 32 6.22 32.03 -12.11
C ASP A 32 5.97 30.93 -13.16
N GLU A 33 6.88 29.97 -13.30
CA GLU A 33 6.78 28.89 -14.29
C GLU A 33 6.43 27.55 -13.63
N ILE A 34 5.63 26.75 -14.34
CA ILE A 34 5.34 25.36 -14.00
C ILE A 34 5.97 24.46 -15.06
N LEU A 35 6.93 23.66 -14.61
CA LEU A 35 7.61 22.69 -15.44
C LEU A 35 6.95 21.34 -15.22
N ALA A 36 6.35 20.76 -16.25
CA ALA A 36 5.70 19.45 -16.20
C ALA A 36 6.63 18.36 -16.75
N TYR A 37 6.71 17.25 -16.03
CA TYR A 37 7.49 16.07 -16.41
C TYR A 37 6.59 14.84 -16.33
N GLU A 38 6.63 14.00 -17.35
CA GLU A 38 5.92 12.72 -17.40
C GLU A 38 6.92 11.60 -17.03
N VAL A 39 6.55 10.78 -16.05
CA VAL A 39 7.40 9.67 -15.57
C VAL A 39 7.63 8.67 -16.68
N ASP A 40 8.89 8.46 -17.03
CA ASP A 40 9.33 7.54 -18.07
C ASP A 40 10.17 6.38 -17.52
N GLN A 41 10.68 6.51 -16.28
CA GLN A 41 11.50 5.47 -15.67
C GLN A 41 11.36 5.47 -14.15
N ILE A 42 11.21 4.27 -13.57
CA ILE A 42 11.21 4.05 -12.11
C ILE A 42 12.20 2.93 -11.82
N LYS A 43 13.20 3.21 -10.97
CA LYS A 43 14.23 2.23 -10.58
C LYS A 43 14.50 2.26 -9.08
N VAL A 44 14.90 1.11 -8.55
CA VAL A 44 15.46 0.99 -7.20
C VAL A 44 16.91 0.55 -7.36
N VAL A 45 17.83 1.34 -6.80
CA VAL A 45 19.28 1.14 -6.94
C VAL A 45 19.97 1.14 -5.57
N GLU A 46 21.19 0.65 -5.53
CA GLU A 46 22.06 0.77 -4.36
C GLU A 46 22.42 2.24 -4.08
N PRO A 47 22.73 2.62 -2.82
CA PRO A 47 22.95 4.01 -2.44
C PRO A 47 24.10 4.72 -3.16
N ASP A 48 25.08 3.98 -3.65
CA ASP A 48 26.28 4.43 -4.36
C ASP A 48 26.20 4.28 -5.89
N ASP A 49 25.12 3.68 -6.39
CA ASP A 49 24.89 3.59 -7.83
C ASP A 49 24.32 4.89 -8.37
N ILE A 50 25.13 5.61 -9.15
CA ILE A 50 24.79 6.88 -9.78
C ILE A 50 24.59 6.76 -11.30
N SER A 51 24.59 5.56 -11.86
CA SER A 51 24.57 5.32 -13.31
C SER A 51 23.35 5.92 -14.03
N ASP A 52 22.22 6.00 -13.33
CA ASP A 52 20.94 6.48 -13.89
C ASP A 52 20.65 7.97 -13.62
N ILE A 53 21.61 8.73 -13.11
CA ILE A 53 21.43 10.17 -12.81
C ILE A 53 22.37 11.09 -13.61
N PHE A 54 23.07 10.56 -14.60
CA PHE A 54 23.91 11.33 -15.49
C PHE A 54 23.08 12.20 -16.46
N ILE A 55 23.71 13.28 -16.92
CA ILE A 55 23.11 14.16 -17.92
C ILE A 55 23.19 13.46 -19.27
N GLU A 56 22.04 13.41 -19.96
CA GLU A 56 21.95 12.98 -21.35
C GLU A 56 21.85 14.23 -22.24
N GLU A 57 22.80 14.36 -23.16
CA GLU A 57 22.90 15.56 -24.01
C GLU A 57 21.70 15.64 -24.97
N GLY A 58 21.04 16.80 -24.97
CA GLY A 58 19.86 17.05 -25.81
C GLY A 58 18.52 16.68 -25.18
N GLU A 59 18.53 16.05 -23.98
CA GLU A 59 17.31 15.65 -23.27
C GLU A 59 17.03 16.58 -22.08
N ASP A 60 15.72 16.81 -21.78
CA ASP A 60 15.28 17.55 -20.59
C ASP A 60 14.64 16.57 -19.59
N TYR A 61 15.47 15.94 -18.78
CA TYR A 61 15.08 15.01 -17.73
C TYR A 61 15.17 15.62 -16.34
N VAL A 62 14.24 15.23 -15.48
CA VAL A 62 14.38 15.40 -14.03
C VAL A 62 14.23 14.06 -13.34
N THR A 63 15.23 13.71 -12.54
CA THR A 63 15.19 12.52 -11.68
C THR A 63 14.96 12.94 -10.23
N LEU A 64 13.87 12.45 -9.64
CA LEU A 64 13.56 12.55 -8.22
C LEU A 64 14.18 11.38 -7.48
N VAL A 65 14.88 11.64 -6.37
CA VAL A 65 15.63 10.62 -5.62
C VAL A 65 15.20 10.64 -4.15
N THR A 66 14.81 9.48 -3.63
CA THR A 66 14.51 9.30 -2.21
C THR A 66 15.01 7.96 -1.68
N CYS A 67 14.97 7.78 -0.36
CA CYS A 67 15.33 6.51 0.28
C CYS A 67 14.16 5.51 0.21
N THR A 68 14.50 4.22 0.07
CA THR A 68 13.53 3.11 0.06
C THR A 68 14.17 1.84 0.64
N PRO A 69 13.43 0.84 1.16
CA PRO A 69 12.02 0.90 1.58
C PRO A 69 11.80 1.86 2.75
N TYR A 70 10.55 2.30 2.95
CA TYR A 70 10.18 3.19 4.05
C TYR A 70 10.67 2.66 5.40
N GLY A 71 11.38 3.49 6.18
CA GLY A 71 11.91 3.15 7.50
C GLY A 71 13.18 2.29 7.51
N ILE A 72 13.52 1.59 6.41
CA ILE A 72 14.76 0.79 6.27
C ILE A 72 15.85 1.61 5.57
N ASN A 73 15.49 2.32 4.47
CA ASN A 73 16.34 3.26 3.75
C ASN A 73 17.62 2.64 3.14
N SER A 74 17.61 1.33 2.87
CA SER A 74 18.78 0.60 2.36
C SER A 74 19.12 0.90 0.90
N HIS A 75 18.13 1.33 0.11
CA HIS A 75 18.27 1.62 -1.32
C HIS A 75 17.82 3.05 -1.65
N ARG A 76 17.91 3.41 -2.92
CA ARG A 76 17.38 4.67 -3.47
C ARG A 76 16.30 4.36 -4.50
N LEU A 77 15.18 5.05 -4.39
CA LEU A 77 14.14 5.08 -5.41
C LEU A 77 14.44 6.26 -6.32
N LEU A 78 14.59 5.98 -7.61
CA LEU A 78 14.76 6.95 -8.68
C LEU A 78 13.48 6.99 -9.50
N VAL A 79 12.88 8.17 -9.65
CA VAL A 79 11.76 8.41 -10.53
C VAL A 79 12.17 9.49 -11.52
N ARG A 80 12.41 9.11 -12.77
CA ARG A 80 12.77 10.02 -13.84
C ARG A 80 11.54 10.44 -14.62
N GLY A 81 11.51 11.69 -15.04
CA GLY A 81 10.50 12.20 -15.97
C GLY A 81 11.12 13.02 -17.08
N THR A 82 10.51 12.87 -18.25
CA THR A 82 10.80 13.66 -19.46
C THR A 82 9.93 14.90 -19.49
N ARG A 83 10.48 16.03 -19.95
CA ARG A 83 9.76 17.28 -20.10
C ARG A 83 8.56 17.15 -21.04
N VAL A 84 7.39 17.62 -20.59
CA VAL A 84 6.17 17.69 -21.39
C VAL A 84 5.53 19.07 -21.27
N PRO A 85 4.69 19.48 -22.25
CA PRO A 85 3.93 20.73 -22.13
C PRO A 85 3.00 20.68 -20.92
N TYR A 86 3.02 21.73 -20.10
CA TYR A 86 2.09 21.87 -18.99
C TYR A 86 0.68 22.14 -19.49
N THR A 87 -0.32 21.44 -18.96
CA THR A 87 -1.74 21.65 -19.23
C THR A 87 -2.54 21.45 -17.94
N GLU A 88 -3.34 22.43 -17.56
CA GLU A 88 -4.20 22.37 -16.35
C GLU A 88 -5.13 21.16 -16.38
N GLU A 89 -5.72 20.83 -17.54
CA GLU A 89 -6.60 19.67 -17.71
C GLU A 89 -5.93 18.34 -17.33
N LYS A 90 -4.66 18.15 -17.74
CA LYS A 90 -3.91 16.92 -17.38
C LYS A 90 -3.64 16.84 -15.88
N LYS A 91 -3.33 17.96 -15.23
CA LYS A 91 -3.13 18.05 -13.80
C LYS A 91 -4.39 17.65 -13.02
N GLU A 92 -5.55 18.24 -13.38
CA GLU A 92 -6.83 17.90 -12.74
C GLU A 92 -7.20 16.44 -12.94
N HIS A 93 -6.96 15.90 -14.13
CA HIS A 93 -7.26 14.50 -14.45
C HIS A 93 -6.39 13.54 -13.62
N GLN A 94 -5.12 13.87 -13.42
CA GLN A 94 -4.21 13.08 -12.61
C GLN A 94 -4.58 13.12 -11.12
N VAL A 95 -4.89 14.30 -10.58
CA VAL A 95 -5.34 14.45 -9.19
C VAL A 95 -6.58 13.58 -8.94
N LYS A 96 -7.59 13.66 -9.81
CA LYS A 96 -8.81 12.83 -9.71
C LYS A 96 -8.49 11.33 -9.77
N ARG A 97 -7.56 10.90 -10.64
CA ARG A 97 -7.15 9.49 -10.75
C ARG A 97 -6.47 9.00 -9.48
N GLN A 98 -5.59 9.79 -8.90
CA GLN A 98 -4.91 9.45 -7.65
C GLN A 98 -5.88 9.37 -6.47
N GLU A 99 -6.81 10.32 -6.35
CA GLU A 99 -7.87 10.28 -5.34
C GLU A 99 -8.73 9.02 -5.49
N GLU A 100 -9.14 8.70 -6.73
CA GLU A 100 -9.93 7.51 -7.02
C GLU A 100 -9.17 6.21 -6.72
N SER A 101 -7.89 6.12 -7.01
CA SER A 101 -7.06 4.97 -6.68
C SER A 101 -6.91 4.78 -5.17
N THR A 102 -6.72 5.88 -4.44
CA THR A 102 -6.53 5.88 -2.99
C THR A 102 -7.78 5.39 -2.25
N TRP A 103 -8.97 5.92 -2.59
CA TRP A 103 -10.18 5.46 -1.92
C TRP A 103 -10.54 4.00 -2.28
N LYS A 104 -10.30 3.57 -3.53
CA LYS A 104 -10.50 2.16 -3.94
C LYS A 104 -9.59 1.20 -3.16
N GLN A 105 -8.36 1.60 -2.91
CA GLN A 105 -7.42 0.83 -2.13
C GLN A 105 -7.85 0.73 -0.66
N ALA A 106 -8.20 1.86 -0.04
CA ALA A 106 -8.72 1.91 1.32
C ALA A 106 -10.02 1.08 1.49
N TYR A 107 -10.90 1.12 0.50
CA TYR A 107 -12.14 0.33 0.48
C TYR A 107 -11.86 -1.19 0.40
N LYS A 108 -10.91 -1.61 -0.45
CA LYS A 108 -10.50 -3.02 -0.54
C LYS A 108 -9.92 -3.53 0.78
N GLU A 109 -9.07 -2.75 1.43
CA GLU A 109 -8.49 -3.09 2.73
C GLU A 109 -9.55 -3.21 3.81
N ALA A 110 -10.49 -2.26 3.87
CA ALA A 110 -11.60 -2.30 4.82
C ALA A 110 -12.49 -3.54 4.65
N ILE A 111 -12.81 -3.94 3.39
CA ILE A 111 -13.56 -5.17 3.12
C ILE A 111 -12.75 -6.40 3.55
N ALA A 112 -11.46 -6.46 3.21
CA ALA A 112 -10.60 -7.59 3.57
C ALA A 112 -10.53 -7.80 5.08
N GLU A 113 -10.39 -6.73 5.86
CA GLU A 113 -10.45 -6.79 7.33
C GLU A 113 -11.83 -7.23 7.84
N GLY A 114 -12.93 -6.69 7.28
CA GLY A 114 -14.29 -7.09 7.64
C GLY A 114 -14.54 -8.58 7.39
N VAL A 115 -14.12 -9.12 6.24
CA VAL A 115 -14.25 -10.55 5.91
C VAL A 115 -13.42 -11.41 6.87
N LYS A 116 -12.21 -10.99 7.22
CA LYS A 116 -11.35 -11.68 8.17
C LYS A 116 -12.02 -11.84 9.54
N TRP A 117 -12.59 -10.77 10.08
CA TRP A 117 -13.31 -10.81 11.37
C TRP A 117 -14.60 -11.63 11.34
N THR A 118 -15.34 -11.61 10.23
CA THR A 118 -16.52 -12.48 10.06
C THR A 118 -16.15 -13.96 10.04
N LEU A 119 -15.08 -14.35 9.37
CA LEU A 119 -14.58 -15.73 9.35
C LEU A 119 -14.11 -16.19 10.73
N VAL A 120 -13.43 -15.32 11.47
CA VAL A 120 -13.05 -15.60 12.87
C VAL A 120 -14.27 -15.82 13.75
N GLY A 121 -15.29 -14.98 13.63
CA GLY A 121 -16.53 -15.12 14.36
C GLY A 121 -17.25 -16.44 14.06
N LEU A 122 -17.35 -16.82 12.80
CA LEU A 122 -17.92 -18.12 12.38
C LEU A 122 -17.13 -19.32 12.92
N ALA A 123 -15.81 -19.25 12.92
CA ALA A 123 -14.97 -20.30 13.48
C ALA A 123 -15.20 -20.46 14.99
N ILE A 124 -15.30 -19.37 15.75
CA ILE A 124 -15.61 -19.41 17.19
C ILE A 124 -17.00 -20.03 17.42
N LEU A 125 -18.02 -19.65 16.65
CA LEU A 125 -19.35 -20.23 16.76
C LEU A 125 -19.36 -21.73 16.47
N ALA A 126 -18.61 -22.19 15.48
CA ALA A 126 -18.48 -23.60 15.15
C ALA A 126 -17.84 -24.40 16.29
N VAL A 127 -16.80 -23.84 16.94
CA VAL A 127 -16.14 -24.46 18.09
C VAL A 127 -17.10 -24.56 19.30
N LEU A 128 -17.86 -23.49 19.58
CA LEU A 128 -18.83 -23.48 20.66
C LEU A 128 -19.97 -24.47 20.42
N ALA A 129 -20.49 -24.57 19.21
CA ALA A 129 -21.50 -25.55 18.82
C ALA A 129 -20.99 -26.99 18.95
N GLY A 130 -19.75 -27.24 18.52
CA GLY A 130 -19.08 -28.55 18.67
C GLY A 130 -18.89 -28.95 20.13
N ALA A 131 -18.43 -28.04 20.98
CA ALA A 131 -18.30 -28.24 22.42
C ALA A 131 -19.64 -28.55 23.08
N GLY A 132 -20.70 -27.78 22.74
CA GLY A 132 -22.07 -28.04 23.24
C GLY A 132 -22.60 -29.42 22.86
N HIS A 133 -22.30 -29.90 21.64
CA HIS A 133 -22.69 -31.22 21.16
C HIS A 133 -21.97 -32.35 21.94
N LEU A 134 -20.68 -32.16 22.22
CA LEU A 134 -19.89 -33.12 23.01
C LEU A 134 -20.35 -33.21 24.47
N ILE A 135 -20.65 -32.08 25.11
CA ILE A 135 -21.17 -32.00 26.47
C ILE A 135 -22.56 -32.67 26.55
N GLY A 136 -23.44 -32.42 25.57
CA GLY A 136 -24.75 -33.07 25.48
C GLY A 136 -24.68 -34.58 25.34
N LYS A 137 -23.73 -35.10 24.53
CA LYS A 137 -23.48 -36.55 24.41
C LYS A 137 -22.94 -37.15 25.70
N ALA A 138 -22.03 -36.47 26.40
CA ALA A 138 -21.47 -36.92 27.66
C ALA A 138 -22.53 -37.01 28.76
N LYS A 139 -23.43 -36.02 28.86
CA LYS A 139 -24.55 -35.99 29.81
C LYS A 139 -25.52 -37.13 29.54
N LYS A 140 -25.90 -37.40 28.29
CA LYS A 140 -26.79 -38.49 27.90
C LYS A 140 -26.21 -39.88 28.19
N LYS A 141 -24.90 -40.04 28.15
CA LYS A 141 -24.17 -41.28 28.49
C LYS A 141 -24.13 -41.51 30.02
N SER A 142 -24.00 -40.43 30.81
CA SER A 142 -24.05 -40.46 32.26
C SER A 142 -25.44 -40.82 32.79
N ASP A 143 -26.50 -40.26 32.23
CA ASP A 143 -27.90 -40.55 32.64
C ASP A 143 -28.33 -41.95 32.29
N LYS A 144 -27.87 -42.53 31.16
CA LYS A 144 -28.10 -43.97 30.84
C LYS A 144 -27.42 -44.90 31.82
N LYS A 145 -26.24 -44.55 32.33
CA LYS A 145 -25.51 -45.38 33.30
C LYS A 145 -26.14 -45.38 34.70
N LYS A 146 -26.80 -44.28 35.08
CA LYS A 146 -27.57 -44.17 36.35
C LYS A 146 -28.88 -44.96 36.35
N LYS A 147 -29.58 -45.05 35.19
CA LYS A 147 -30.85 -45.79 35.07
C LYS A 147 -30.66 -47.31 34.92
N GLY A 148 -29.48 -47.82 34.55
CA GLY A 148 -29.21 -49.25 34.40
C GLY A 148 -28.64 -49.95 35.65
N GLY A 149 -28.43 -49.17 36.75
CA GLY A 149 -27.84 -49.72 37.99
C GLY A 149 -28.82 -49.94 39.15
N SER A 150 -30.14 -49.86 38.89
CA SER A 150 -31.18 -50.06 39.96
C SER A 150 -32.09 -51.21 39.60
N SER A 151 -31.54 -52.38 39.38
CA SER A 151 -32.28 -53.67 39.27
C SER A 151 -31.34 -54.79 39.69
N ALA A 152 -31.11 -54.95 40.96
CA ALA A 152 -30.65 -56.14 41.65
C ALA A 152 -31.10 -56.09 43.09
#